data_3fd1622f10ad5e0cce39bea0ccfa1bb1
#
_entry.id   3fd1622f10ad5e0cce39bea0ccfa1bb1
#
_cell.length_a   1.000
_cell.length_b   1.000
_cell.length_c   1.000
_cell.angle_alpha   90.00
_cell.angle_beta   90.00
_cell.angle_gamma   90.00
#
_symmetry.space_group_name_H-M   'P 1'
#
loop_
_entity.id
_entity.type
_entity.pdbx_description
1 polymer ?
#
loop_
_entity_poly.entity_id
_entity_poly.type
_entity_poly.pdbx_seq_one_letter_code
_entity_poly.pdbx_strand_id
1 'polypeptide(L)'
;RKIYAVQFHPEVHHSVDGDTMLRNFLFKIAKITPDWTMSSFVERVINEVRETVGDGHVVCALSGGVDSTVVAVLLHKAIGKNLHCIFVDNGVLRSGEGDEVVTYLREHFDLNLKLVNAQDRFLDLLAGVEDPEKKRKIIGHTFIDVFDEEARAIGNVEWLAQGTLYPDVIESVSHKGPSAVIKSHHNVG
;
A
#
# COMPACT_ATOMS: atom_id res chain seq x y z
N ARG A 1 21.55 14.37 -27.78
CA ARG A 1 21.06 13.21 -27.01
C ARG A 1 20.54 12.16 -27.97
N LYS A 2 20.82 10.87 -27.71
CA LYS A 2 20.22 9.77 -28.48
C LYS A 2 18.90 9.40 -27.79
N ILE A 3 17.80 9.48 -28.56
CA ILE A 3 16.45 9.14 -28.07
C ILE A 3 15.99 7.90 -28.84
N TYR A 4 15.48 6.92 -28.12
CA TYR A 4 14.89 5.70 -28.68
C TYR A 4 13.45 5.61 -28.19
N ALA A 5 12.55 5.23 -29.08
CA ALA A 5 11.14 5.07 -28.78
C ALA A 5 10.58 3.83 -29.46
N VAL A 6 9.61 3.22 -28.83
CA VAL A 6 8.82 2.11 -29.39
C VAL A 6 7.34 2.44 -29.25
N GLN A 7 6.52 1.93 -30.16
CA GLN A 7 5.07 2.17 -30.17
C GLN A 7 4.28 0.91 -29.79
N PHE A 8 4.89 0.07 -29.00
CA PHE A 8 4.31 -1.16 -28.44
C PHE A 8 4.87 -1.36 -27.03
N HIS A 9 4.34 -2.34 -26.32
CA HIS A 9 4.70 -2.68 -24.95
C HIS A 9 5.71 -3.83 -24.91
N PRO A 10 7.02 -3.57 -24.83
CA PRO A 10 8.01 -4.64 -24.78
C PRO A 10 7.98 -5.45 -23.49
N GLU A 11 7.42 -4.89 -22.40
CA GLU A 11 7.32 -5.49 -21.07
C GLU A 11 6.20 -6.54 -20.95
N VAL A 12 5.23 -6.56 -21.88
CA VAL A 12 4.11 -7.50 -21.77
C VAL A 12 4.46 -8.88 -22.30
N HIS A 13 3.86 -9.91 -21.71
CA HIS A 13 4.10 -11.32 -22.03
C HIS A 13 3.93 -11.68 -23.52
N HIS A 14 3.08 -10.96 -24.24
CA HIS A 14 2.80 -11.23 -25.66
C HIS A 14 3.80 -10.59 -26.62
N SER A 15 4.69 -9.74 -26.14
CA SER A 15 5.75 -9.13 -26.98
C SER A 15 6.88 -10.13 -27.18
N VAL A 16 6.97 -10.66 -28.39
CA VAL A 16 8.09 -11.54 -28.77
C VAL A 16 9.39 -10.76 -28.64
N ASP A 17 10.40 -11.34 -27.97
CA ASP A 17 11.70 -10.73 -27.71
C ASP A 17 11.67 -9.41 -26.91
N GLY A 18 10.56 -9.07 -26.22
CA GLY A 18 10.43 -7.84 -25.45
C GLY A 18 11.49 -7.69 -24.37
N ASP A 19 11.78 -8.75 -23.62
CA ASP A 19 12.85 -8.79 -22.62
C ASP A 19 14.24 -8.54 -23.24
N THR A 20 14.51 -9.14 -24.39
CA THR A 20 15.77 -8.93 -25.13
C THR A 20 15.94 -7.49 -25.58
N MET A 21 14.86 -6.82 -26.02
CA MET A 21 14.87 -5.41 -26.39
C MET A 21 15.17 -4.52 -25.18
N LEU A 22 14.50 -4.77 -24.06
CA LEU A 22 14.73 -4.03 -22.81
C LEU A 22 16.18 -4.21 -22.32
N ARG A 23 16.69 -5.46 -22.31
CA ARG A 23 18.09 -5.74 -21.95
C ARG A 23 19.09 -5.04 -22.86
N ASN A 24 18.86 -5.06 -24.18
CA ASN A 24 19.73 -4.37 -25.12
C ASN A 24 19.73 -2.86 -24.87
N PHE A 25 18.58 -2.26 -24.61
CA PHE A 25 18.50 -0.85 -24.29
C PHE A 25 19.24 -0.53 -22.99
N LEU A 26 18.96 -1.24 -21.91
CA LEU A 26 19.54 -0.99 -20.60
C LEU A 26 21.06 -1.20 -20.58
N PHE A 27 21.54 -2.32 -21.10
CA PHE A 27 22.94 -2.72 -20.91
C PHE A 27 23.86 -2.33 -22.09
N LYS A 28 23.36 -2.36 -23.33
CA LYS A 28 24.21 -2.00 -24.49
C LYS A 28 24.12 -0.54 -24.89
N ILE A 29 22.94 0.09 -24.74
CA ILE A 29 22.73 1.48 -25.17
C ILE A 29 22.93 2.43 -23.99
N ALA A 30 22.17 2.23 -22.91
CA ALA A 30 22.22 3.06 -21.70
C ALA A 30 23.44 2.74 -20.81
N LYS A 31 24.03 1.55 -20.94
CA LYS A 31 25.19 1.05 -20.17
C LYS A 31 24.97 1.09 -18.65
N ILE A 32 23.76 0.75 -18.23
CA ILE A 32 23.40 0.68 -16.82
C ILE A 32 24.05 -0.56 -16.22
N THR A 33 24.67 -0.40 -15.07
CA THR A 33 25.20 -1.52 -14.26
C THR A 33 24.05 -2.13 -13.45
N PRO A 34 23.83 -3.46 -13.52
CA PRO A 34 22.78 -4.12 -12.75
C PRO A 34 23.24 -4.33 -11.29
N ASP A 35 23.18 -3.28 -10.49
CA ASP A 35 23.58 -3.25 -9.08
C ASP A 35 22.40 -3.32 -8.10
N TRP A 36 21.17 -3.28 -8.62
CA TRP A 36 19.96 -3.42 -7.82
C TRP A 36 19.54 -4.89 -7.72
N THR A 37 19.27 -5.35 -6.50
CA THR A 37 18.67 -6.67 -6.23
C THR A 37 17.51 -6.51 -5.26
N MET A 38 16.53 -7.42 -5.30
CA MET A 38 15.41 -7.41 -4.35
C MET A 38 15.90 -7.56 -2.89
N SER A 39 16.90 -8.39 -2.64
CA SER A 39 17.47 -8.56 -1.30
C SER A 39 18.10 -7.28 -0.77
N SER A 40 18.91 -6.60 -1.58
CA SER A 40 19.52 -5.31 -1.18
C SER A 40 18.47 -4.21 -0.97
N PHE A 41 17.39 -4.23 -1.74
CA PHE A 41 16.26 -3.32 -1.55
C PHE A 41 15.56 -3.56 -0.20
N VAL A 42 15.23 -4.83 0.11
CA VAL A 42 14.57 -5.19 1.37
C VAL A 42 15.42 -4.79 2.58
N GLU A 43 16.73 -5.11 2.57
CA GLU A 43 17.64 -4.75 3.66
C GLU A 43 17.74 -3.23 3.84
N ARG A 44 17.85 -2.47 2.74
CA ARG A 44 17.87 -1.01 2.79
C ARG A 44 16.58 -0.45 3.40
N VAL A 45 15.41 -0.89 2.93
CA VAL A 45 14.11 -0.41 3.44
C VAL A 45 13.97 -0.72 4.93
N ILE A 46 14.36 -1.92 5.38
CA ILE A 46 14.33 -2.28 6.81
C ILE A 46 15.20 -1.33 7.64
N ASN A 47 16.39 -1.00 7.16
CA ASN A 47 17.28 -0.09 7.86
C ASN A 47 16.76 1.35 7.87
N GLU A 48 16.27 1.85 6.73
CA GLU A 48 15.63 3.16 6.63
C GLU A 48 14.44 3.30 7.59
N VAL A 49 13.62 2.26 7.70
CA VAL A 49 12.50 2.23 8.65
C VAL A 49 13.00 2.27 10.09
N ARG A 50 14.01 1.48 10.45
CA ARG A 50 14.59 1.47 11.80
C ARG A 50 15.16 2.83 12.19
N GLU A 51 15.87 3.47 11.27
CA GLU A 51 16.43 4.81 11.50
C GLU A 51 15.34 5.88 11.64
N THR A 52 14.26 5.76 10.85
CA THR A 52 13.16 6.73 10.86
C THR A 52 12.29 6.60 12.09
N VAL A 53 11.91 5.38 12.45
CA VAL A 53 10.95 5.10 13.53
C VAL A 53 11.63 5.06 14.89
N GLY A 54 12.87 4.56 14.97
CA GLY A 54 13.56 4.36 16.23
C GLY A 54 12.77 3.44 17.18
N ASP A 55 12.55 3.92 18.40
CA ASP A 55 11.76 3.22 19.42
C ASP A 55 10.26 3.56 19.37
N GLY A 56 9.82 4.34 18.37
CA GLY A 56 8.44 4.75 18.20
C GLY A 56 7.49 3.62 17.81
N HIS A 57 6.19 3.87 17.95
CA HIS A 57 5.14 2.94 17.60
C HIS A 57 4.49 3.33 16.26
N VAL A 58 4.24 2.31 15.43
CA VAL A 58 3.62 2.47 14.11
C VAL A 58 2.28 1.75 14.08
N VAL A 59 1.23 2.42 13.62
CA VAL A 59 -0.02 1.79 13.21
C VAL A 59 0.03 1.52 11.72
N CYS A 60 -0.29 0.31 11.29
CA CYS A 60 -0.35 -0.09 9.90
C CYS A 60 -1.76 -0.58 9.54
N ALA A 61 -2.35 0.10 8.55
CA ALA A 61 -3.63 -0.32 7.98
C ALA A 61 -3.45 -1.56 7.10
N LEU A 62 -4.22 -2.62 7.39
CA LEU A 62 -4.27 -3.83 6.58
C LEU A 62 -5.61 -3.94 5.87
N SER A 63 -5.57 -4.16 4.56
CA SER A 63 -6.75 -4.43 3.73
C SER A 63 -6.91 -5.90 3.36
N GLY A 64 -5.96 -6.75 3.77
CA GLY A 64 -5.88 -8.15 3.33
C GLY A 64 -5.28 -8.32 1.92
N GLY A 65 -5.00 -7.24 1.20
CA GLY A 65 -4.33 -7.28 -0.10
C GLY A 65 -2.81 -7.47 0.03
N VAL A 66 -2.17 -7.86 -1.08
CA VAL A 66 -0.73 -8.11 -1.16
C VAL A 66 0.08 -6.89 -0.71
N ASP A 67 -0.29 -5.70 -1.16
CA ASP A 67 0.50 -4.48 -0.92
C ASP A 67 0.56 -4.13 0.58
N SER A 68 -0.59 -4.10 1.25
CA SER A 68 -0.66 -3.83 2.69
C SER A 68 0.05 -4.92 3.50
N THR A 69 -0.02 -6.18 3.07
CA THR A 69 0.67 -7.30 3.71
C THR A 69 2.18 -7.16 3.57
N VAL A 70 2.70 -6.82 2.39
CA VAL A 70 4.13 -6.58 2.17
C VAL A 70 4.65 -5.46 3.05
N VAL A 71 3.92 -4.34 3.14
CA VAL A 71 4.26 -3.22 4.02
C VAL A 71 4.33 -3.68 5.47
N ALA A 72 3.30 -4.39 5.96
CA ALA A 72 3.27 -4.88 7.34
C ALA A 72 4.43 -5.83 7.66
N VAL A 73 4.74 -6.76 6.75
CA VAL A 73 5.84 -7.72 6.94
C VAL A 73 7.21 -7.01 6.95
N LEU A 74 7.42 -6.02 6.08
CA LEU A 74 8.66 -5.22 6.08
C LEU A 74 8.81 -4.41 7.37
N LEU A 75 7.74 -3.75 7.81
CA LEU A 75 7.71 -3.01 9.06
C LEU A 75 7.93 -3.94 10.26
N HIS A 76 7.28 -5.10 10.29
CA HIS A 76 7.48 -6.08 11.37
C HIS A 76 8.95 -6.55 11.46
N LYS A 77 9.60 -6.80 10.32
CA LYS A 77 11.05 -7.12 10.29
C LYS A 77 11.93 -5.96 10.78
N ALA A 78 11.49 -4.73 10.59
CA ALA A 78 12.23 -3.55 11.01
C ALA A 78 12.08 -3.26 12.51
N ILE A 79 10.84 -3.19 13.01
CA ILE A 79 10.49 -2.66 14.35
C ILE A 79 9.77 -3.66 15.25
N GLY A 80 9.51 -4.89 14.77
CA GLY A 80 8.94 -5.98 15.58
C GLY A 80 7.61 -5.61 16.25
N LYS A 81 7.58 -5.70 17.57
CA LYS A 81 6.36 -5.50 18.38
C LYS A 81 5.87 -4.05 18.45
N ASN A 82 6.68 -3.09 18.02
CA ASN A 82 6.28 -1.69 17.92
C ASN A 82 5.35 -1.43 16.73
N LEU A 83 5.15 -2.44 15.87
CA LEU A 83 4.16 -2.42 14.82
C LEU A 83 2.81 -2.90 15.35
N HIS A 84 1.76 -2.09 15.17
CA HIS A 84 0.38 -2.42 15.47
C HIS A 84 -0.41 -2.47 14.16
N CYS A 85 -0.75 -3.67 13.72
CA CYS A 85 -1.56 -3.87 12.53
C CYS A 85 -3.04 -3.81 12.87
N ILE A 86 -3.82 -3.07 12.08
CA ILE A 86 -5.26 -2.94 12.25
C ILE A 86 -5.95 -3.36 10.96
N PHE A 87 -6.81 -4.35 11.05
CA PHE A 87 -7.72 -4.74 10.00
C PHE A 87 -9.13 -4.31 10.39
N VAL A 88 -9.78 -3.50 9.55
CA VAL A 88 -11.12 -2.98 9.80
C VAL A 88 -12.14 -3.74 8.97
N ASP A 89 -13.07 -4.39 9.64
CA ASP A 89 -14.26 -4.92 8.99
C ASP A 89 -15.30 -3.80 8.87
N ASN A 90 -15.50 -3.37 7.64
CA ASN A 90 -16.39 -2.26 7.28
C ASN A 90 -17.79 -2.71 6.82
N GLY A 91 -18.11 -4.00 6.94
CA GLY A 91 -19.41 -4.56 6.56
C GLY A 91 -19.64 -4.74 5.06
N VAL A 92 -18.68 -4.39 4.19
CA VAL A 92 -18.75 -4.60 2.74
C VAL A 92 -17.72 -5.61 2.24
N LEU A 93 -17.09 -6.35 3.14
CA LEU A 93 -16.25 -7.49 2.83
C LEU A 93 -17.09 -8.70 2.39
N ARG A 94 -16.45 -9.66 1.75
CA ARG A 94 -17.09 -10.95 1.48
C ARG A 94 -17.38 -11.68 2.80
N SER A 95 -18.40 -12.52 2.80
CA SER A 95 -18.75 -13.31 4.00
C SER A 95 -17.56 -14.14 4.47
N GLY A 96 -17.13 -13.94 5.73
CA GLY A 96 -16.00 -14.63 6.35
C GLY A 96 -14.60 -14.10 5.96
N GLU A 97 -14.48 -13.19 4.99
CA GLU A 97 -13.19 -12.70 4.50
C GLU A 97 -12.34 -12.06 5.60
N GLY A 98 -12.95 -11.30 6.49
CA GLY A 98 -12.23 -10.65 7.59
C GLY A 98 -11.56 -11.67 8.53
N ASP A 99 -12.28 -12.69 8.94
CA ASP A 99 -11.76 -13.74 9.82
C ASP A 99 -10.69 -14.60 9.11
N GLU A 100 -10.91 -14.94 7.85
CA GLU A 100 -9.95 -15.71 7.04
C GLU A 100 -8.63 -14.96 6.89
N VAL A 101 -8.67 -13.67 6.52
CA VAL A 101 -7.48 -12.82 6.37
C VAL A 101 -6.74 -12.69 7.70
N VAL A 102 -7.44 -12.39 8.78
CA VAL A 102 -6.82 -12.23 10.10
C VAL A 102 -6.18 -13.52 10.57
N THR A 103 -6.85 -14.64 10.39
CA THR A 103 -6.31 -15.97 10.74
C THR A 103 -5.05 -16.26 9.94
N TYR A 104 -5.11 -16.10 8.62
CA TYR A 104 -3.96 -16.30 7.73
C TYR A 104 -2.75 -15.44 8.12
N LEU A 105 -2.98 -14.16 8.39
CA LEU A 105 -1.89 -13.24 8.72
C LEU A 105 -1.25 -13.55 10.08
N ARG A 106 -2.04 -13.97 11.06
CA ARG A 106 -1.53 -14.39 12.38
C ARG A 106 -0.73 -15.67 12.31
N GLU A 107 -1.20 -16.65 11.55
CA GLU A 107 -0.53 -17.95 11.43
C GLU A 107 0.81 -17.87 10.68
N HIS A 108 0.91 -16.98 9.69
CA HIS A 108 2.08 -16.94 8.80
C HIS A 108 3.10 -15.86 9.13
N PHE A 109 2.72 -14.79 9.81
CA PHE A 109 3.60 -13.61 9.95
C PHE A 109 3.82 -13.14 11.39
N ASP A 110 3.24 -13.76 12.40
CA ASP A 110 3.34 -13.37 13.83
C ASP A 110 3.11 -11.87 14.07
N LEU A 111 2.19 -11.27 13.30
CA LEU A 111 1.87 -9.85 13.38
C LEU A 111 1.03 -9.55 14.63
N ASN A 112 1.35 -8.43 15.29
CA ASN A 112 0.47 -7.85 16.30
C ASN A 112 -0.75 -7.24 15.60
N LEU A 113 -1.77 -8.06 15.35
CA LEU A 113 -2.92 -7.75 14.50
C LEU A 113 -4.20 -7.69 15.30
N LYS A 114 -4.89 -6.54 15.23
CA LYS A 114 -6.23 -6.31 15.77
C LYS A 114 -7.26 -6.28 14.65
N LEU A 115 -8.34 -7.07 14.80
CA LEU A 115 -9.55 -6.95 14.00
C LEU A 115 -10.48 -5.94 14.69
N VAL A 116 -10.89 -4.91 13.97
CA VAL A 116 -11.86 -3.92 14.42
C VAL A 116 -13.15 -4.10 13.64
N ASN A 117 -14.22 -4.49 14.34
CA ASN A 117 -15.54 -4.55 13.73
C ASN A 117 -16.17 -3.14 13.76
N ALA A 118 -16.30 -2.55 12.59
CA ALA A 118 -16.93 -1.24 12.40
C ALA A 118 -18.11 -1.29 11.41
N GLN A 119 -18.65 -2.49 11.15
CA GLN A 119 -19.70 -2.74 10.16
C GLN A 119 -20.87 -1.77 10.30
N ASP A 120 -21.48 -1.72 11.49
CA ASP A 120 -22.66 -0.87 11.73
C ASP A 120 -22.35 0.61 11.42
N ARG A 121 -21.18 1.09 11.87
CA ARG A 121 -20.75 2.47 11.65
C ARG A 121 -20.66 2.83 10.17
N PHE A 122 -20.05 1.95 9.36
CA PHE A 122 -19.94 2.18 7.91
C PHE A 122 -21.28 2.06 7.22
N LEU A 123 -22.08 1.05 7.53
CA LEU A 123 -23.37 0.81 6.88
C LEU A 123 -24.38 1.92 7.19
N ASP A 124 -24.42 2.40 8.43
CA ASP A 124 -25.28 3.53 8.83
C ASP A 124 -24.94 4.81 8.06
N LEU A 125 -23.65 5.13 7.94
CA LEU A 125 -23.19 6.32 7.20
C LEU A 125 -23.41 6.21 5.69
N LEU A 126 -23.44 5.01 5.15
CA LEU A 126 -23.68 4.74 3.72
C LEU A 126 -25.16 4.60 3.37
N ALA A 127 -26.05 4.51 4.35
CA ALA A 127 -27.47 4.33 4.13
C ALA A 127 -28.05 5.48 3.27
N GLY A 128 -28.70 5.13 2.16
CA GLY A 128 -29.30 6.10 1.23
C GLY A 128 -28.31 6.92 0.40
N VAL A 129 -27.01 6.66 0.48
CA VAL A 129 -26.02 7.33 -0.36
C VAL A 129 -25.88 6.58 -1.68
N GLU A 130 -26.26 7.19 -2.80
CA GLU A 130 -26.18 6.58 -4.12
C GLU A 130 -24.92 7.00 -4.89
N ASP A 131 -24.49 8.25 -4.72
CA ASP A 131 -23.36 8.84 -5.43
C ASP A 131 -22.02 8.14 -5.09
N PRO A 132 -21.27 7.60 -6.08
CA PRO A 132 -20.06 6.83 -5.83
C PRO A 132 -18.94 7.66 -5.19
N GLU A 133 -18.82 8.94 -5.53
CA GLU A 133 -17.77 9.80 -4.97
C GLU A 133 -18.07 10.17 -3.52
N LYS A 134 -19.34 10.38 -3.17
CA LYS A 134 -19.75 10.55 -1.78
C LYS A 134 -19.49 9.29 -0.96
N LYS A 135 -19.81 8.09 -1.51
CA LYS A 135 -19.49 6.81 -0.84
C LYS A 135 -18.00 6.71 -0.54
N ARG A 136 -17.16 6.99 -1.53
CA ARG A 136 -15.70 6.93 -1.37
C ARG A 136 -15.21 7.85 -0.26
N LYS A 137 -15.70 9.09 -0.22
CA LYS A 137 -15.33 10.07 0.83
C LYS A 137 -15.79 9.62 2.21
N ILE A 138 -17.03 9.14 2.34
CA ILE A 138 -17.55 8.62 3.61
C ILE A 138 -16.69 7.45 4.09
N ILE A 139 -16.43 6.49 3.23
CA ILE A 139 -15.59 5.33 3.56
C ILE A 139 -14.20 5.79 4.01
N GLY A 140 -13.55 6.65 3.23
CA GLY A 140 -12.20 7.14 3.56
C GLY A 140 -12.13 7.86 4.90
N HIS A 141 -13.04 8.80 5.15
CA HIS A 141 -13.10 9.52 6.45
C HIS A 141 -13.38 8.56 7.60
N THR A 142 -14.33 7.63 7.44
CA THR A 142 -14.66 6.66 8.50
C THR A 142 -13.47 5.75 8.83
N PHE A 143 -12.68 5.33 7.83
CA PHE A 143 -11.44 4.60 8.09
C PHE A 143 -10.45 5.42 8.92
N ILE A 144 -10.23 6.69 8.57
CA ILE A 144 -9.32 7.58 9.32
C ILE A 144 -9.79 7.72 10.76
N ASP A 145 -11.08 7.95 10.99
CA ASP A 145 -11.65 8.05 12.34
C ASP A 145 -11.42 6.78 13.17
N VAL A 146 -11.63 5.60 12.57
CA VAL A 146 -11.39 4.31 13.23
C VAL A 146 -9.90 4.14 13.57
N PHE A 147 -9.00 4.48 12.64
CA PHE A 147 -7.56 4.39 12.91
C PHE A 147 -7.10 5.38 13.98
N ASP A 148 -7.64 6.58 14.01
CA ASP A 148 -7.38 7.58 15.05
C ASP A 148 -7.81 7.10 16.44
N GLU A 149 -9.00 6.51 16.54
CA GLU A 149 -9.51 5.93 17.79
C GLU A 149 -8.61 4.80 18.28
N GLU A 150 -8.21 3.91 17.39
CA GLU A 150 -7.33 2.79 17.71
C GLU A 150 -5.91 3.24 18.08
N ALA A 151 -5.36 4.20 17.36
CA ALA A 151 -4.05 4.77 17.66
C ALA A 151 -4.03 5.43 19.06
N ARG A 152 -5.09 6.16 19.42
CA ARG A 152 -5.24 6.73 20.77
C ARG A 152 -5.36 5.65 21.85
N ALA A 153 -6.05 4.56 21.56
CA ALA A 153 -6.20 3.44 22.49
C ALA A 153 -4.87 2.68 22.74
N ILE A 154 -4.02 2.58 21.72
CA ILE A 154 -2.67 2.01 21.83
C ILE A 154 -1.77 2.93 22.66
N GLY A 155 -1.88 4.23 22.47
CA GLY A 155 -0.99 5.24 23.06
C GLY A 155 0.40 5.22 22.42
N ASN A 156 1.10 6.33 22.48
CA ASN A 156 2.46 6.50 21.94
C ASN A 156 2.64 6.15 20.46
N VAL A 157 1.56 6.19 19.66
CA VAL A 157 1.63 6.01 18.21
C VAL A 157 2.09 7.32 17.58
N GLU A 158 3.18 7.26 16.84
CA GLU A 158 3.78 8.43 16.17
C GLU A 158 3.63 8.36 14.65
N TRP A 159 3.41 7.17 14.12
CA TRP A 159 3.47 6.90 12.68
C TRP A 159 2.26 6.10 12.20
N LEU A 160 1.72 6.52 11.04
CA LEU A 160 0.74 5.75 10.27
C LEU A 160 1.39 5.22 9.00
N ALA A 161 1.35 3.90 8.80
CA ALA A 161 1.85 3.27 7.59
C ALA A 161 0.71 2.84 6.67
N GLN A 162 0.82 3.22 5.41
CA GLN A 162 -0.10 2.82 4.34
C GLN A 162 0.66 2.28 3.14
N GLY A 163 0.15 1.21 2.53
CA GLY A 163 0.65 0.71 1.26
C GLY A 163 0.09 1.53 0.10
N THR A 164 0.98 2.17 -0.68
CA THR A 164 0.62 2.88 -1.90
C THR A 164 1.53 2.43 -3.03
N LEU A 165 0.95 2.05 -4.14
CA LEU A 165 1.70 1.67 -5.33
C LEU A 165 2.25 2.93 -6.03
N TYR A 166 3.49 2.83 -6.52
CA TYR A 166 4.13 3.93 -7.22
C TYR A 166 3.35 4.43 -8.46
N PRO A 167 2.73 3.56 -9.28
CA PRO A 167 1.83 4.00 -10.34
C PRO A 167 0.67 4.88 -9.85
N ASP A 168 0.05 4.54 -8.70
CA ASP A 168 -1.04 5.33 -8.13
C ASP A 168 -0.56 6.73 -7.70
N VAL A 169 0.66 6.84 -7.19
CA VAL A 169 1.27 8.14 -6.87
C VAL A 169 1.46 9.00 -8.11
N ILE A 170 1.95 8.40 -9.20
CA ILE A 170 2.17 9.11 -10.47
C ILE A 170 0.84 9.57 -11.08
N GLU A 171 -0.18 8.72 -11.05
CA GLU A 171 -1.49 9.01 -11.63
C GLU A 171 -2.27 10.08 -10.86
N SER A 172 -2.04 10.21 -9.56
CA SER A 172 -2.74 11.17 -8.69
C SER A 172 -2.10 12.55 -8.62
N VAL A 173 -0.83 12.67 -8.99
CA VAL A 173 -0.10 13.95 -8.96
C VAL A 173 -0.02 14.51 -10.37
N SER A 174 -0.66 15.66 -10.63
CA SER A 174 -0.44 16.44 -11.85
C SER A 174 0.98 17.02 -11.81
N HIS A 175 1.94 16.35 -12.44
CA HIS A 175 3.25 16.95 -12.69
C HIS A 175 3.07 18.06 -13.72
N LYS A 176 3.20 19.34 -13.28
CA LYS A 176 3.34 20.57 -14.04
C LYS A 176 3.06 20.45 -15.56
N GLY A 177 1.80 20.51 -15.95
CA GLY A 177 1.37 20.47 -17.34
C GLY A 177 -0.16 20.49 -17.46
N PRO A 178 -0.72 20.67 -18.67
CA PRO A 178 -2.16 20.68 -18.90
C PRO A 178 -2.82 19.29 -18.81
N SER A 179 -2.11 18.25 -18.36
CA SER A 179 -2.70 16.93 -18.14
C SER A 179 -3.63 16.95 -16.92
N ALA A 180 -4.88 16.56 -17.14
CA ALA A 180 -5.83 16.36 -16.04
C ALA A 180 -5.35 15.23 -15.12
N VAL A 181 -5.65 15.34 -13.82
CA VAL A 181 -5.54 14.21 -12.88
C VAL A 181 -6.43 13.09 -13.39
N ILE A 182 -5.86 11.92 -13.66
CA ILE A 182 -6.59 10.82 -14.30
C ILE A 182 -7.56 10.19 -13.31
N LYS A 183 -7.18 10.05 -12.04
CA LYS A 183 -8.08 9.66 -10.94
C LYS A 183 -7.46 9.97 -9.57
N SER A 184 -8.32 10.11 -8.56
CA SER A 184 -7.90 10.02 -7.16
C SER A 184 -7.81 8.54 -6.77
N HIS A 185 -6.73 8.13 -6.14
CA HIS A 185 -6.64 6.78 -5.58
C HIS A 185 -7.10 6.76 -4.11
N HIS A 186 -7.27 5.55 -3.55
CA HIS A 186 -7.83 5.34 -2.21
C HIS A 186 -6.99 5.92 -1.04
N ASN A 187 -5.73 6.23 -1.28
CA ASN A 187 -4.83 6.80 -0.27
C ASN A 187 -4.72 8.34 -0.34
N VAL A 188 -5.53 9.00 -1.18
CA VAL A 188 -5.64 10.46 -1.23
C VAL A 188 -6.93 10.84 -0.52
N GLY A 189 -6.83 11.15 0.74
CA GLY A 189 -7.88 11.71 1.57
C GLY A 189 -7.68 13.20 1.78
#